data_6448c3962cb12b6347b8f7f91b705924
#
_entry.id   6448c3962cb12b6347b8f7f91b705924
#
_cell.length_a   1.000
_cell.length_b   1.000
_cell.length_c   1.000
_cell.angle_alpha   90.00
_cell.angle_beta   90.00
_cell.angle_gamma   90.00
#
_symmetry.space_group_name_H-M   'P 1'
#
loop_
_entity.id
_entity.type
_entity.pdbx_description
1 polymer ?
#
loop_
_entity_poly.entity_id
_entity_poly.type
_entity_poly.pdbx_seq_one_letter_code
_entity_poly.pdbx_strand_id
1 'polypeptide(L)'
;MSTRAPGVYVARDAGGAVRLELGPCGVPGFVGLTQRGPTNEPVRLTSIEEFRRIYGTLEAEVYLDTAVSGFFENGGEVCYILRVAHQVSRRGEVVASPSSCTVLDGAGVPTLKLHASNEGQWGNRVAVYAERQEARVSTFLTLDLREGDTSAVIKSTHGLSKGSIVRIRDHETETYRTITDLDGKTIGWDPSQPLDRAFRSGAPTFIEPLEFTLGVQWGGTKERFENLSLSTTSERYVEQIVNRQSTLIQVQDLRSETALPERYPVS
;
A
#
# COMPACT_ATOMS: atom_id res chain seq x y z
N MET A 1 -8.33 -66.71 3.85
CA MET A 1 -7.13 -66.40 3.04
C MET A 1 -7.29 -67.11 1.71
N SER A 2 -7.60 -66.39 0.64
CA SER A 2 -7.70 -66.96 -0.71
C SER A 2 -6.31 -66.98 -1.34
N THR A 3 -5.69 -68.13 -1.40
CA THR A 3 -4.43 -68.36 -2.10
C THR A 3 -4.69 -68.31 -3.60
N ARG A 4 -4.23 -67.35 -4.29
CA ARG A 4 -4.23 -67.30 -5.75
C ARG A 4 -3.14 -68.22 -6.29
N ALA A 5 -3.51 -69.05 -7.27
CA ALA A 5 -2.55 -69.86 -7.97
C ALA A 5 -1.45 -69.04 -8.68
N PRO A 6 -0.24 -69.65 -8.89
CA PRO A 6 0.80 -68.93 -9.64
C PRO A 6 0.35 -68.60 -11.06
N GLY A 7 0.37 -67.33 -11.47
CA GLY A 7 -0.05 -66.87 -12.78
C GLY A 7 0.23 -65.36 -12.99
N VAL A 8 0.21 -64.94 -14.24
CA VAL A 8 0.32 -63.51 -14.59
C VAL A 8 -1.04 -62.86 -14.46
N TYR A 9 -1.19 -61.95 -13.53
CA TYR A 9 -2.41 -61.21 -13.32
C TYR A 9 -2.26 -59.82 -13.91
N VAL A 10 -3.02 -59.50 -14.96
CA VAL A 10 -3.11 -58.16 -15.50
C VAL A 10 -4.18 -57.38 -14.74
N ALA A 11 -3.79 -56.52 -13.83
CA ALA A 11 -4.68 -55.58 -13.26
C ALA A 11 -4.91 -54.46 -14.29
N ARG A 12 -6.09 -54.37 -14.88
CA ARG A 12 -6.52 -53.17 -15.56
C ARG A 12 -6.91 -52.20 -14.46
N ASP A 13 -6.06 -51.21 -14.28
CA ASP A 13 -6.44 -50.04 -13.53
C ASP A 13 -7.54 -49.36 -14.34
N ALA A 14 -8.75 -49.30 -13.81
CA ALA A 14 -9.84 -48.55 -14.39
C ALA A 14 -9.63 -47.06 -14.06
N GLY A 15 -8.43 -46.57 -14.33
CA GLY A 15 -8.17 -45.14 -14.39
C GLY A 15 -9.08 -44.59 -15.48
N GLY A 16 -10.11 -43.85 -15.06
CA GLY A 16 -10.99 -43.14 -15.98
C GLY A 16 -10.13 -42.44 -17.02
N ALA A 17 -10.49 -42.59 -18.30
CA ALA A 17 -9.82 -41.88 -19.38
C ALA A 17 -9.75 -40.40 -18.99
N VAL A 18 -8.54 -39.93 -18.63
CA VAL A 18 -8.28 -38.51 -18.51
C VAL A 18 -8.52 -37.97 -19.92
N ARG A 19 -9.67 -37.34 -20.13
CA ARG A 19 -9.88 -36.54 -21.33
C ARG A 19 -8.80 -35.48 -21.30
N LEU A 20 -7.78 -35.65 -22.12
CA LEU A 20 -6.91 -34.59 -22.51
C LEU A 20 -7.76 -33.61 -23.32
N GLU A 21 -8.35 -32.63 -22.64
CA GLU A 21 -8.90 -31.51 -23.36
C GLU A 21 -7.71 -30.77 -23.97
N LEU A 22 -7.67 -30.71 -25.28
CA LEU A 22 -6.77 -29.87 -26.01
C LEU A 22 -7.02 -28.43 -25.50
N GLY A 23 -6.04 -27.85 -24.83
CA GLY A 23 -6.08 -26.44 -24.48
C GLY A 23 -6.33 -25.59 -25.73
N PRO A 24 -6.86 -24.39 -25.61
CA PRO A 24 -7.14 -23.52 -26.75
C PRO A 24 -5.85 -23.35 -27.57
N CYS A 25 -5.85 -23.82 -28.80
CA CYS A 25 -4.76 -23.60 -29.75
C CYS A 25 -4.72 -22.11 -30.07
N GLY A 26 -3.50 -21.49 -30.03
CA GLY A 26 -3.32 -20.08 -30.35
C GLY A 26 -3.18 -19.13 -29.15
N VAL A 27 -3.06 -19.66 -27.93
CA VAL A 27 -2.73 -18.86 -26.73
C VAL A 27 -1.25 -19.10 -26.35
N PRO A 28 -0.32 -18.26 -26.82
CA PRO A 28 1.10 -18.42 -26.51
C PRO A 28 1.45 -17.92 -25.11
N GLY A 29 2.52 -18.50 -24.55
CA GLY A 29 3.21 -17.97 -23.38
C GLY A 29 4.53 -17.32 -23.82
N PHE A 30 4.76 -16.08 -23.42
CA PHE A 30 6.02 -15.39 -23.64
C PHE A 30 6.79 -15.31 -22.32
N VAL A 31 8.08 -15.63 -22.37
CA VAL A 31 8.99 -15.57 -21.21
C VAL A 31 10.12 -14.59 -21.55
N GLY A 32 10.37 -13.62 -20.67
CA GLY A 32 11.45 -12.69 -20.93
C GLY A 32 11.59 -11.58 -19.90
N LEU A 33 12.51 -10.66 -20.23
CA LEU A 33 12.82 -9.49 -19.40
C LEU A 33 11.85 -8.36 -19.74
N THR A 34 11.42 -7.65 -18.72
CA THR A 34 10.62 -6.43 -18.84
C THR A 34 11.12 -5.37 -17.86
N GLN A 35 10.68 -4.14 -18.04
CA GLN A 35 11.11 -3.03 -17.19
C GLN A 35 10.63 -3.18 -15.75
N ARG A 36 9.39 -3.63 -15.57
CA ARG A 36 8.69 -3.81 -14.29
C ARG A 36 7.65 -4.92 -14.41
N GLY A 37 6.84 -5.10 -13.39
CA GLY A 37 5.71 -6.04 -13.37
C GLY A 37 5.99 -7.28 -12.52
N PRO A 38 4.98 -8.11 -12.28
CA PRO A 38 5.11 -9.30 -11.45
C PRO A 38 6.12 -10.30 -12.03
N THR A 39 6.89 -10.92 -11.16
CA THR A 39 7.85 -11.99 -11.48
C THR A 39 7.33 -13.33 -11.00
N ASN A 40 7.73 -14.40 -11.68
CA ASN A 40 7.38 -15.80 -11.34
C ASN A 40 5.87 -16.13 -11.36
N GLU A 41 5.07 -15.25 -11.93
CA GLU A 41 3.63 -15.42 -12.09
C GLU A 41 3.23 -15.13 -13.54
N PRO A 42 2.56 -16.08 -14.23
CA PRO A 42 2.09 -15.84 -15.59
C PRO A 42 0.86 -14.92 -15.57
N VAL A 43 0.97 -13.78 -16.22
CA VAL A 43 -0.12 -12.80 -16.35
C VAL A 43 -0.79 -12.94 -17.71
N ARG A 44 -2.11 -13.10 -17.70
CA ARG A 44 -2.93 -13.15 -18.92
C ARG A 44 -3.14 -11.73 -19.46
N LEU A 45 -2.89 -11.54 -20.74
CA LEU A 45 -3.07 -10.26 -21.43
C LEU A 45 -3.99 -10.41 -22.64
N THR A 46 -4.69 -9.34 -22.95
CA THR A 46 -5.64 -9.24 -24.07
C THR A 46 -5.32 -8.11 -25.03
N SER A 47 -4.32 -7.28 -24.69
CA SER A 47 -3.87 -6.22 -25.61
C SER A 47 -2.41 -5.81 -25.31
N ILE A 48 -1.80 -5.12 -26.29
CA ILE A 48 -0.46 -4.56 -26.16
C ILE A 48 -0.44 -3.37 -25.17
N GLU A 49 -1.52 -2.62 -25.07
CA GLU A 49 -1.65 -1.51 -24.11
C GLU A 49 -1.62 -2.04 -22.68
N GLU A 50 -2.30 -3.16 -22.43
CA GLU A 50 -2.27 -3.84 -21.12
C GLU A 50 -0.86 -4.33 -20.78
N PHE A 51 -0.13 -4.90 -21.78
CA PHE A 51 1.27 -5.28 -21.61
C PHE A 51 2.11 -4.06 -21.18
N ARG A 52 2.05 -2.97 -21.92
CA ARG A 52 2.85 -1.77 -21.64
C ARG A 52 2.48 -1.12 -20.32
N ARG A 53 1.21 -1.16 -19.94
CA ARG A 53 0.74 -0.65 -18.65
C ARG A 53 1.32 -1.44 -17.47
N ILE A 54 1.40 -2.76 -17.57
CA ILE A 54 1.88 -3.65 -16.50
C ILE A 54 3.41 -3.72 -16.49
N TYR A 55 4.01 -3.95 -17.67
CA TYR A 55 5.42 -4.31 -17.79
C TYR A 55 6.33 -3.16 -18.20
N GLY A 56 5.76 -2.03 -18.59
CA GLY A 56 6.51 -0.89 -19.12
C GLY A 56 7.09 -1.15 -20.49
N THR A 57 7.93 -0.22 -20.93
CA THR A 57 8.66 -0.32 -22.20
C THR A 57 10.16 -0.24 -21.89
N LEU A 58 10.94 -1.25 -22.23
CA LEU A 58 12.38 -1.22 -22.12
C LEU A 58 12.97 -0.51 -23.34
N GLU A 59 13.87 0.44 -23.09
CA GLU A 59 14.64 1.13 -24.15
C GLU A 59 15.80 0.27 -24.71
N ALA A 60 16.09 -0.86 -24.05
CA ALA A 60 17.13 -1.79 -24.48
C ALA A 60 16.59 -2.77 -25.55
N GLU A 61 17.48 -3.39 -26.31
CA GLU A 61 17.16 -4.45 -27.29
C GLU A 61 16.55 -5.70 -26.60
N VAL A 62 15.30 -5.58 -26.16
CA VAL A 62 14.54 -6.66 -25.53
C VAL A 62 13.46 -7.09 -26.49
N TYR A 63 13.57 -8.30 -26.99
CA TYR A 63 12.66 -8.85 -28.00
C TYR A 63 11.23 -9.07 -27.51
N LEU A 64 10.96 -9.07 -26.20
CA LEU A 64 9.66 -9.42 -25.66
C LEU A 64 8.57 -8.41 -26.06
N ASP A 65 8.83 -7.09 -25.97
CA ASP A 65 7.85 -6.07 -26.38
C ASP A 65 7.53 -6.21 -27.87
N THR A 66 8.55 -6.40 -28.71
CA THR A 66 8.37 -6.59 -30.16
C THR A 66 7.60 -7.87 -30.46
N ALA A 67 7.90 -8.98 -29.77
CA ALA A 67 7.24 -10.25 -29.98
C ALA A 67 5.75 -10.19 -29.57
N VAL A 68 5.44 -9.54 -28.44
CA VAL A 68 4.05 -9.35 -27.97
C VAL A 68 3.30 -8.38 -28.88
N SER A 69 3.93 -7.28 -29.30
CA SER A 69 3.34 -6.37 -30.31
C SER A 69 3.00 -7.10 -31.58
N GLY A 70 3.97 -7.83 -32.14
CA GLY A 70 3.75 -8.58 -33.37
C GLY A 70 2.66 -9.64 -33.22
N PHE A 71 2.51 -10.29 -32.06
CA PHE A 71 1.41 -11.21 -31.80
C PHE A 71 0.04 -10.55 -31.90
N PHE A 72 -0.16 -9.43 -31.22
CA PHE A 72 -1.46 -8.72 -31.24
C PHE A 72 -1.72 -8.06 -32.62
N GLU A 73 -0.71 -7.50 -33.27
CA GLU A 73 -0.81 -6.90 -34.61
C GLU A 73 -1.20 -7.92 -35.68
N ASN A 74 -0.83 -9.19 -35.51
CA ASN A 74 -1.20 -10.29 -36.40
C ASN A 74 -2.51 -10.99 -35.99
N GLY A 75 -3.33 -10.36 -35.16
CA GLY A 75 -4.67 -10.86 -34.80
C GLY A 75 -4.69 -11.82 -33.60
N GLY A 76 -3.62 -11.87 -32.81
CA GLY A 76 -3.63 -12.58 -31.54
C GLY A 76 -4.58 -11.91 -30.54
N GLU A 77 -5.36 -12.72 -29.80
CA GLU A 77 -6.36 -12.19 -28.87
C GLU A 77 -5.95 -12.32 -27.40
N VAL A 78 -5.19 -13.37 -27.07
CA VAL A 78 -4.81 -13.69 -25.69
C VAL A 78 -3.42 -14.26 -25.65
N CYS A 79 -2.60 -13.80 -24.73
CA CYS A 79 -1.31 -14.41 -24.41
C CYS A 79 -1.05 -14.40 -22.89
N TYR A 80 -0.05 -15.16 -22.46
CA TYR A 80 0.47 -15.11 -21.11
C TYR A 80 1.90 -14.61 -21.12
N ILE A 81 2.22 -13.71 -20.17
CA ILE A 81 3.56 -13.19 -19.98
C ILE A 81 4.10 -13.71 -18.66
N LEU A 82 5.29 -14.32 -18.71
CA LEU A 82 6.06 -14.67 -17.53
C LEU A 82 7.33 -13.81 -17.51
N ARG A 83 7.37 -12.86 -16.61
CA ARG A 83 8.54 -12.01 -16.42
C ARG A 83 9.64 -12.75 -15.70
N VAL A 84 10.86 -12.63 -16.22
CA VAL A 84 12.09 -13.07 -15.57
C VAL A 84 12.87 -11.83 -15.10
N ALA A 85 13.21 -11.77 -13.82
CA ALA A 85 14.11 -10.77 -13.29
C ALA A 85 15.53 -11.34 -13.17
N HIS A 86 16.56 -10.48 -13.35
CA HIS A 86 17.93 -10.88 -13.12
C HIS A 86 18.15 -11.15 -11.63
N GLN A 87 18.36 -12.41 -11.29
CA GLN A 87 18.59 -12.84 -9.92
C GLN A 87 20.08 -13.13 -9.72
N VAL A 88 20.75 -12.32 -8.93
CA VAL A 88 22.12 -12.61 -8.50
C VAL A 88 22.05 -13.53 -7.30
N SER A 89 22.39 -14.81 -7.50
CA SER A 89 22.52 -15.74 -6.39
C SER A 89 23.81 -15.46 -5.62
N ARG A 90 23.69 -15.02 -4.38
CA ARG A 90 24.78 -15.06 -3.40
C ARG A 90 24.51 -16.22 -2.43
N ARG A 91 25.37 -17.24 -2.44
CA ARG A 91 25.27 -18.41 -1.55
C ARG A 91 23.97 -19.23 -1.68
N GLY A 92 23.39 -19.31 -2.88
CA GLY A 92 22.16 -20.08 -3.11
C GLY A 92 20.85 -19.35 -2.74
N GLU A 93 20.92 -18.08 -2.29
CA GLU A 93 19.74 -17.25 -2.06
C GLU A 93 19.49 -16.34 -3.26
N VAL A 94 18.22 -16.22 -3.61
CA VAL A 94 17.72 -15.33 -4.66
C VAL A 94 17.68 -13.90 -4.10
N VAL A 95 18.38 -12.96 -4.71
CA VAL A 95 18.59 -11.60 -4.14
C VAL A 95 18.08 -10.48 -5.05
N ALA A 96 17.12 -10.73 -5.93
CA ALA A 96 16.42 -9.63 -6.57
C ALA A 96 15.47 -9.01 -5.55
N SER A 97 15.72 -7.78 -5.12
CA SER A 97 14.86 -7.04 -4.21
C SER A 97 14.36 -5.75 -4.85
N PRO A 98 13.12 -5.34 -4.58
CA PRO A 98 12.64 -4.03 -4.97
C PRO A 98 13.52 -2.91 -4.39
N SER A 99 13.68 -1.82 -5.15
CA SER A 99 14.32 -0.61 -4.63
C SER A 99 13.56 -0.09 -3.43
N SER A 100 14.25 0.45 -2.44
CA SER A 100 13.61 0.99 -1.24
C SER A 100 14.21 2.32 -0.83
N CYS A 101 13.38 3.16 -0.20
CA CYS A 101 13.82 4.36 0.47
C CYS A 101 13.13 4.48 1.83
N THR A 102 13.70 5.32 2.69
CA THR A 102 13.14 5.59 4.02
C THR A 102 12.77 7.07 4.10
N VAL A 103 11.54 7.33 4.49
CA VAL A 103 11.07 8.69 4.79
C VAL A 103 11.27 8.93 6.28
N LEU A 104 11.83 10.07 6.60
CA LEU A 104 12.08 10.50 7.96
C LEU A 104 10.90 11.30 8.48
N ASP A 105 10.78 11.38 9.78
CA ASP A 105 9.87 12.30 10.45
C ASP A 105 10.51 13.68 10.69
N GLY A 106 9.77 14.59 11.30
CA GLY A 106 10.26 15.95 11.60
C GLY A 106 11.44 16.00 12.57
N ALA A 107 11.68 14.94 13.32
CA ALA A 107 12.84 14.78 14.20
C ALA A 107 14.03 14.08 13.52
N GLY A 108 13.90 13.69 12.25
CA GLY A 108 14.93 12.97 11.50
C GLY A 108 14.97 11.47 11.80
N VAL A 109 13.94 10.91 12.42
CA VAL A 109 13.86 9.48 12.74
C VAL A 109 13.12 8.76 11.60
N PRO A 110 13.59 7.55 11.17
CA PRO A 110 12.88 6.73 10.19
C PRO A 110 11.44 6.44 10.61
N THR A 111 10.46 6.85 9.79
CA THR A 111 9.04 6.66 10.09
C THR A 111 8.34 5.76 9.08
N LEU A 112 8.62 5.89 7.80
CA LEU A 112 8.07 5.01 6.76
C LEU A 112 9.20 4.41 5.93
N LYS A 113 9.08 3.12 5.62
CA LYS A 113 9.91 2.45 4.63
C LYS A 113 9.08 2.18 3.40
N LEU A 114 9.55 2.65 2.26
CA LEU A 114 8.88 2.51 0.99
C LEU A 114 9.67 1.54 0.12
N HIS A 115 8.95 0.65 -0.56
CA HIS A 115 9.52 -0.29 -1.53
C HIS A 115 8.84 -0.08 -2.88
N ALA A 116 9.59 -0.17 -3.96
CA ALA A 116 8.97 -0.30 -5.28
C ALA A 116 8.09 -1.57 -5.30
N SER A 117 6.98 -1.55 -6.03
CA SER A 117 6.02 -2.66 -6.06
C SER A 117 6.59 -3.98 -6.60
N ASN A 118 7.69 -3.89 -7.34
CA ASN A 118 8.42 -5.05 -7.86
C ASN A 118 9.87 -4.69 -8.18
N GLU A 119 10.67 -5.71 -8.48
CA GLU A 119 12.08 -5.58 -8.78
C GLU A 119 12.33 -4.82 -10.09
N GLY A 120 13.49 -4.19 -10.20
CA GLY A 120 13.96 -3.54 -11.42
C GLY A 120 14.56 -2.17 -11.17
N GLN A 121 15.39 -1.72 -12.10
CA GLN A 121 16.04 -0.40 -12.03
C GLN A 121 15.04 0.78 -12.08
N TRP A 122 13.83 0.53 -12.55
CA TRP A 122 12.76 1.51 -12.59
C TRP A 122 12.44 2.08 -11.20
N GLY A 123 12.50 1.23 -10.16
CA GLY A 123 12.23 1.62 -8.79
C GLY A 123 13.21 2.68 -8.25
N ASN A 124 14.45 2.75 -8.77
CA ASN A 124 15.42 3.79 -8.43
C ASN A 124 15.04 5.19 -8.98
N ARG A 125 14.09 5.23 -9.90
CA ARG A 125 13.60 6.47 -10.53
C ARG A 125 12.22 6.89 -10.00
N VAL A 126 11.69 6.18 -9.02
CA VAL A 126 10.45 6.56 -8.33
C VAL A 126 10.75 7.73 -7.41
N ALA A 127 10.10 8.85 -7.65
CA ALA A 127 10.15 9.99 -6.75
C ALA A 127 8.99 9.91 -5.76
N VAL A 128 9.29 10.17 -4.50
CA VAL A 128 8.31 10.17 -3.42
C VAL A 128 8.43 11.48 -2.66
N TYR A 129 7.31 12.04 -2.25
CA TYR A 129 7.26 13.17 -1.33
C TYR A 129 6.16 12.94 -0.28
N ALA A 130 6.40 13.43 0.92
CA ALA A 130 5.43 13.43 1.99
C ALA A 130 5.27 14.87 2.51
N GLU A 131 4.04 15.29 2.68
CA GLU A 131 3.73 16.63 3.19
C GLU A 131 2.63 16.55 4.24
N ARG A 132 2.80 17.28 5.34
CA ARG A 132 1.73 17.46 6.31
C ARG A 132 0.59 18.19 5.64
N GLN A 133 -0.61 17.66 5.79
CA GLN A 133 -1.79 18.29 5.22
C GLN A 133 -2.44 19.22 6.24
N GLU A 134 -2.80 20.43 5.82
CA GLU A 134 -3.70 21.25 6.62
C GLU A 134 -5.05 20.56 6.73
N ALA A 135 -5.62 20.57 7.94
CA ALA A 135 -6.85 19.87 8.21
C ALA A 135 -7.99 20.38 7.32
N ARG A 136 -8.56 19.49 6.51
CA ARG A 136 -9.76 19.79 5.70
C ARG A 136 -11.01 19.91 6.56
N VAL A 137 -10.99 19.31 7.71
CA VAL A 137 -12.08 19.30 8.67
C VAL A 137 -11.59 19.97 9.93
N SER A 138 -12.27 21.03 10.32
CA SER A 138 -12.04 21.71 11.59
C SER A 138 -13.36 21.80 12.31
N THR A 139 -13.40 21.38 13.55
CA THR A 139 -14.57 21.49 14.42
C THR A 139 -14.20 22.27 15.67
N PHE A 140 -15.20 22.71 16.41
CA PHE A 140 -15.02 23.55 17.58
C PHE A 140 -15.44 22.80 18.84
N LEU A 141 -14.75 23.11 19.93
CA LEU A 141 -15.13 22.73 21.27
C LEU A 141 -16.45 23.44 21.67
N THR A 142 -17.39 22.68 22.24
CA THR A 142 -18.67 23.25 22.69
C THR A 142 -18.82 23.35 24.19
N LEU A 143 -18.00 22.60 24.95
CA LEU A 143 -17.91 22.66 26.40
C LEU A 143 -16.45 22.83 26.79
N ASP A 144 -16.21 23.55 27.88
CA ASP A 144 -14.86 23.73 28.41
C ASP A 144 -14.22 22.40 28.76
N LEU A 145 -12.95 22.26 28.44
CA LEU A 145 -12.10 21.13 28.83
C LEU A 145 -11.22 21.54 30.00
N ARG A 146 -11.08 20.65 30.96
CA ARG A 146 -10.20 20.79 32.10
C ARG A 146 -8.99 19.92 31.99
N GLU A 147 -7.95 20.27 32.68
CA GLU A 147 -6.85 19.36 32.93
C GLU A 147 -7.40 18.07 33.58
N GLY A 148 -6.95 16.91 33.08
CA GLY A 148 -7.44 15.61 33.51
C GLY A 148 -8.58 15.03 32.68
N ASP A 149 -9.24 15.82 31.85
CA ASP A 149 -10.34 15.32 31.01
C ASP A 149 -9.83 14.30 29.96
N THR A 150 -10.66 13.29 29.69
CA THR A 150 -10.40 12.21 28.72
C THR A 150 -11.42 12.17 27.58
N SER A 151 -12.28 13.17 27.50
CA SER A 151 -13.27 13.32 26.45
C SER A 151 -13.57 14.80 26.17
N ALA A 152 -14.09 15.09 24.98
CA ALA A 152 -14.50 16.42 24.56
C ALA A 152 -15.85 16.40 23.86
N VAL A 153 -16.69 17.41 24.14
CA VAL A 153 -17.92 17.63 23.37
C VAL A 153 -17.66 18.69 22.30
N ILE A 154 -17.88 18.31 21.04
CA ILE A 154 -17.54 19.10 19.86
C ILE A 154 -18.77 19.41 19.02
N LYS A 155 -18.68 20.40 18.14
CA LYS A 155 -19.80 20.83 17.30
C LYS A 155 -20.21 19.77 16.29
N SER A 156 -19.24 19.07 15.69
CA SER A 156 -19.46 18.03 14.68
C SER A 156 -18.35 16.99 14.73
N THR A 157 -18.69 15.74 14.56
CA THR A 157 -17.76 14.62 14.41
C THR A 157 -17.52 14.25 12.93
N HIS A 158 -18.08 15.01 12.00
CA HIS A 158 -17.89 14.77 10.57
C HIS A 158 -16.41 14.79 10.19
N GLY A 159 -15.94 13.75 9.51
CA GLY A 159 -14.53 13.59 9.13
C GLY A 159 -13.62 13.08 10.25
N LEU A 160 -14.14 12.78 11.43
CA LEU A 160 -13.43 12.13 12.52
C LEU A 160 -13.92 10.69 12.67
N SER A 161 -13.01 9.79 13.01
CA SER A 161 -13.32 8.38 13.28
C SER A 161 -12.51 7.87 14.47
N LYS A 162 -12.87 6.68 14.97
CA LYS A 162 -12.00 5.98 15.93
C LYS A 162 -10.65 5.75 15.28
N GLY A 163 -9.58 5.99 16.03
CA GLY A 163 -8.21 5.96 15.54
C GLY A 163 -7.72 7.26 14.89
N SER A 164 -8.56 8.26 14.62
CA SER A 164 -8.08 9.56 14.18
C SER A 164 -7.19 10.20 15.25
N ILE A 165 -6.03 10.67 14.84
CA ILE A 165 -5.18 11.53 15.66
C ILE A 165 -5.68 12.96 15.47
N VAL A 166 -6.04 13.64 16.55
CA VAL A 166 -6.54 15.00 16.50
C VAL A 166 -5.60 15.96 17.22
N ARG A 167 -5.47 17.14 16.66
CA ARG A 167 -4.88 18.32 17.28
C ARG A 167 -6.00 19.12 17.94
N ILE A 168 -5.87 19.41 19.21
CA ILE A 168 -6.73 20.32 19.98
C ILE A 168 -5.89 21.57 20.18
N ARG A 169 -6.32 22.69 19.62
CA ARG A 169 -5.54 23.94 19.68
C ARG A 169 -6.41 25.16 19.93
N ASP A 170 -5.88 26.10 20.65
CA ASP A 170 -6.33 27.49 20.71
C ASP A 170 -5.24 28.42 20.10
N HIS A 171 -5.27 29.70 20.43
CA HIS A 171 -4.30 30.69 19.92
C HIS A 171 -2.92 30.63 20.60
N GLU A 172 -2.81 29.98 21.75
CA GLU A 172 -1.57 29.93 22.55
C GLU A 172 -0.96 28.52 22.60
N THR A 173 -1.83 27.50 22.62
CA THR A 173 -1.39 26.14 22.93
C THR A 173 -2.05 25.10 22.05
N GLU A 174 -1.38 23.95 21.92
CA GLU A 174 -1.90 22.77 21.25
C GLU A 174 -1.55 21.49 22.01
N THR A 175 -2.38 20.48 21.83
CA THR A 175 -2.13 19.11 22.31
C THR A 175 -2.69 18.10 21.30
N TYR A 176 -2.24 16.85 21.40
CA TYR A 176 -2.59 15.80 20.45
C TYR A 176 -3.18 14.60 21.20
N ARG A 177 -4.26 14.05 20.66
CA ARG A 177 -4.91 12.84 21.22
C ARG A 177 -5.36 11.92 20.07
N THR A 178 -5.35 10.63 20.36
CA THR A 178 -5.92 9.63 19.45
C THR A 178 -7.34 9.30 19.91
N ILE A 179 -8.32 9.43 19.04
CA ILE A 179 -9.72 9.12 19.33
C ILE A 179 -9.87 7.61 19.54
N THR A 180 -10.24 7.20 20.72
CA THR A 180 -10.56 5.80 21.04
C THR A 180 -12.04 5.52 21.05
N ASP A 181 -12.85 6.55 21.33
CA ASP A 181 -14.30 6.47 21.33
C ASP A 181 -14.96 7.67 20.67
N LEU A 182 -16.12 7.44 20.03
CA LEU A 182 -16.86 8.46 19.33
C LEU A 182 -18.36 8.15 19.49
N ASP A 183 -19.06 9.01 20.23
CA ASP A 183 -20.49 8.89 20.50
C ASP A 183 -21.20 10.24 20.28
N GLY A 184 -22.05 10.29 19.27
CA GLY A 184 -22.78 11.50 18.89
C GLY A 184 -21.85 12.69 18.62
N LYS A 185 -21.79 13.63 19.54
CA LYS A 185 -20.89 14.81 19.49
C LYS A 185 -19.71 14.71 20.46
N THR A 186 -19.55 13.58 21.12
CA THR A 186 -18.47 13.36 22.07
C THR A 186 -17.37 12.52 21.44
N ILE A 187 -16.14 12.99 21.57
CA ILE A 187 -14.93 12.22 21.28
C ILE A 187 -14.24 11.87 22.58
N GLY A 188 -13.75 10.63 22.69
CA GLY A 188 -12.98 10.15 23.82
C GLY A 188 -11.59 9.69 23.39
N TRP A 189 -10.64 9.74 24.31
CA TRP A 189 -9.28 9.22 24.13
C TRP A 189 -8.85 8.39 25.32
N ASP A 190 -7.67 7.79 25.24
CA ASP A 190 -7.15 6.88 26.25
C ASP A 190 -7.12 7.56 27.64
N PRO A 191 -7.80 6.99 28.65
CA PRO A 191 -7.78 7.51 30.02
C PRO A 191 -6.39 7.57 30.67
N SER A 192 -5.43 6.81 30.17
CA SER A 192 -4.03 6.89 30.62
C SER A 192 -3.30 8.12 30.09
N GLN A 193 -3.90 8.84 29.13
CA GLN A 193 -3.36 10.07 28.52
C GLN A 193 -4.35 11.23 28.68
N PRO A 194 -4.68 11.63 29.91
CA PRO A 194 -5.60 12.75 30.15
C PRO A 194 -5.03 14.05 29.58
N LEU A 195 -5.88 15.08 29.47
CA LEU A 195 -5.39 16.40 29.09
C LEU A 195 -4.41 16.95 30.13
N ASP A 196 -3.34 17.52 29.64
CA ASP A 196 -2.30 18.19 30.45
C ASP A 196 -2.60 19.66 30.72
N ARG A 197 -3.70 20.18 30.16
CA ARG A 197 -4.12 21.57 30.26
C ARG A 197 -5.61 21.74 29.95
N ALA A 198 -6.12 22.92 30.30
CA ALA A 198 -7.51 23.30 30.05
C ALA A 198 -7.66 24.03 28.71
N PHE A 199 -8.80 23.87 28.05
CA PHE A 199 -9.22 24.64 26.87
C PHE A 199 -10.63 25.20 27.07
N ARG A 200 -10.88 26.41 26.61
CA ARG A 200 -12.16 27.09 26.82
C ARG A 200 -13.02 27.10 25.55
N SER A 201 -14.27 26.77 25.69
CA SER A 201 -15.25 26.80 24.59
C SER A 201 -15.63 28.25 24.18
N GLY A 202 -15.45 29.21 25.09
CA GLY A 202 -15.68 30.62 24.84
C GLY A 202 -14.58 31.31 24.02
N ALA A 203 -13.43 30.66 23.81
CA ALA A 203 -12.37 31.06 22.88
C ALA A 203 -12.37 30.10 21.69
N PRO A 204 -11.89 30.52 20.49
CA PRO A 204 -11.82 29.61 19.35
C PRO A 204 -10.87 28.45 19.61
N THR A 205 -11.40 27.35 20.13
CA THR A 205 -10.65 26.09 20.30
C THR A 205 -11.05 25.14 19.19
N PHE A 206 -10.08 24.83 18.33
CA PHE A 206 -10.24 23.98 17.16
C PHE A 206 -9.82 22.56 17.48
N ILE A 207 -10.54 21.61 16.88
CA ILE A 207 -10.19 20.20 16.89
C ILE A 207 -10.09 19.76 15.42
N GLU A 208 -8.91 19.32 15.03
CA GLU A 208 -8.52 19.06 13.65
C GLU A 208 -7.82 17.72 13.54
N PRO A 209 -8.18 16.85 12.57
CA PRO A 209 -7.41 15.64 12.34
C PRO A 209 -5.99 15.97 11.88
N LEU A 210 -5.01 15.23 12.39
CA LEU A 210 -3.64 15.29 11.95
C LEU A 210 -3.43 14.25 10.86
N GLU A 211 -3.23 14.72 9.64
CA GLU A 211 -3.15 13.91 8.43
C GLU A 211 -1.95 14.35 7.58
N PHE A 212 -1.56 13.50 6.65
CA PHE A 212 -0.54 13.82 5.67
C PHE A 212 -0.89 13.29 4.28
N THR A 213 -0.21 13.81 3.28
CA THR A 213 -0.29 13.37 1.90
C THR A 213 1.01 12.68 1.52
N LEU A 214 0.90 11.53 0.87
CA LEU A 214 2.00 10.84 0.21
C LEU A 214 1.81 10.93 -1.29
N GLY A 215 2.77 11.52 -2.00
CA GLY A 215 2.78 11.57 -3.44
C GLY A 215 3.89 10.68 -4.00
N VAL A 216 3.58 9.98 -5.08
CA VAL A 216 4.49 9.06 -5.77
C VAL A 216 4.46 9.38 -7.25
N GLN A 217 5.63 9.47 -7.87
CA GLN A 217 5.72 9.74 -9.29
C GLN A 217 6.77 8.85 -9.95
N TRP A 218 6.40 8.29 -11.09
CA TRP A 218 7.30 7.55 -11.94
C TRP A 218 6.91 7.73 -13.42
N GLY A 219 7.83 8.21 -14.24
CA GLY A 219 7.54 8.54 -15.64
C GLY A 219 6.36 9.51 -15.75
N GLY A 220 5.34 9.15 -16.51
CA GLY A 220 4.09 9.92 -16.63
C GLY A 220 3.03 9.58 -15.58
N THR A 221 3.25 8.57 -14.74
CA THR A 221 2.30 8.12 -13.73
C THR A 221 2.50 8.89 -12.44
N LYS A 222 1.41 9.43 -11.89
CA LYS A 222 1.37 10.11 -10.60
C LYS A 222 0.29 9.49 -9.73
N GLU A 223 0.65 9.14 -8.52
CA GLU A 223 -0.27 8.70 -7.49
C GLU A 223 -0.22 9.68 -6.32
N ARG A 224 -1.37 10.01 -5.76
CA ARG A 224 -1.48 10.91 -4.61
C ARG A 224 -2.46 10.34 -3.60
N PHE A 225 -2.00 10.09 -2.41
CA PHE A 225 -2.76 9.54 -1.30
C PHE A 225 -2.92 10.62 -0.24
N GLU A 226 -4.11 11.16 -0.14
CA GLU A 226 -4.43 12.25 0.79
C GLU A 226 -5.09 11.72 2.06
N ASN A 227 -5.04 12.53 3.12
CA ASN A 227 -5.67 12.26 4.41
C ASN A 227 -5.18 10.95 5.04
N LEU A 228 -3.89 10.67 4.93
CA LEU A 228 -3.28 9.48 5.53
C LEU A 228 -3.02 9.69 7.02
N SER A 229 -3.16 8.62 7.77
CA SER A 229 -2.90 8.56 9.21
C SER A 229 -1.81 7.55 9.53
N LEU A 230 -1.03 7.81 10.57
CA LEU A 230 -0.10 6.85 11.18
C LEU A 230 -0.77 5.98 12.27
N SER A 231 -2.04 6.20 12.57
CA SER A 231 -2.78 5.37 13.52
C SER A 231 -3.24 4.08 12.87
N THR A 232 -2.83 2.93 13.42
CA THR A 232 -3.19 1.59 12.93
C THR A 232 -4.69 1.29 13.02
N THR A 233 -5.42 2.02 13.85
CA THR A 233 -6.86 1.87 14.04
C THR A 233 -7.68 2.80 13.14
N SER A 234 -7.02 3.70 12.41
CA SER A 234 -7.67 4.60 11.46
C SER A 234 -8.02 3.88 10.16
N GLU A 235 -9.21 4.14 9.62
CA GLU A 235 -9.60 3.69 8.26
C GLU A 235 -8.68 4.27 7.17
N ARG A 236 -7.92 5.34 7.50
CA ARG A 236 -6.96 6.00 6.62
C ARG A 236 -5.52 5.63 6.93
N TYR A 237 -5.29 4.50 7.59
CA TYR A 237 -3.94 4.03 7.92
C TYR A 237 -3.08 3.85 6.67
N VAL A 238 -1.89 4.45 6.69
CA VAL A 238 -1.03 4.58 5.51
C VAL A 238 -0.69 3.24 4.84
N GLU A 239 -0.29 2.22 5.61
CA GLU A 239 0.02 0.92 5.03
C GLU A 239 -1.19 0.31 4.32
N GLN A 240 -2.36 0.39 4.93
CA GLN A 240 -3.57 -0.21 4.38
C GLN A 240 -4.02 0.50 3.10
N ILE A 241 -3.99 1.82 3.09
CA ILE A 241 -4.45 2.60 1.93
C ILE A 241 -3.46 2.48 0.78
N VAL A 242 -2.17 2.73 1.03
CA VAL A 242 -1.17 2.76 -0.04
C VAL A 242 -0.94 1.36 -0.61
N ASN A 243 -0.76 0.34 0.22
CA ASN A 243 -0.50 -1.02 -0.25
C ASN A 243 -1.68 -1.64 -1.02
N ARG A 244 -2.90 -1.13 -0.80
CA ARG A 244 -4.08 -1.56 -1.53
C ARG A 244 -4.29 -0.83 -2.86
N GLN A 245 -3.89 0.43 -2.94
CA GLN A 245 -4.24 1.32 -4.05
C GLN A 245 -3.06 1.64 -4.97
N SER A 246 -1.83 1.63 -4.45
CA SER A 246 -0.65 1.97 -5.25
C SER A 246 -0.29 0.83 -6.21
N THR A 247 0.06 1.21 -7.42
CA THR A 247 0.67 0.33 -8.42
C THR A 247 2.19 0.47 -8.48
N LEU A 248 2.74 1.52 -7.85
CA LEU A 248 4.14 1.88 -7.90
C LEU A 248 4.93 1.46 -6.68
N ILE A 249 4.32 1.53 -5.48
CA ILE A 249 5.03 1.30 -4.23
C ILE A 249 4.23 0.45 -3.23
N GLN A 250 4.95 -0.05 -2.24
CA GLN A 250 4.42 -0.56 -0.98
C GLN A 250 5.05 0.21 0.17
N VAL A 251 4.30 0.41 1.23
CA VAL A 251 4.70 1.16 2.43
C VAL A 251 4.71 0.23 3.63
N GLN A 252 5.72 0.40 4.47
CA GLN A 252 5.82 -0.17 5.80
C GLN A 252 5.97 0.97 6.81
N ASP A 253 5.08 1.05 7.79
CA ASP A 253 5.20 1.95 8.93
C ASP A 253 6.22 1.38 9.92
N LEU A 254 7.29 2.10 10.16
CA LEU A 254 8.35 1.73 11.10
C LEU A 254 7.98 2.01 12.56
N ARG A 255 6.78 2.61 12.78
CA ARG A 255 6.23 2.90 14.11
C ARG A 255 7.18 3.73 14.96
N SER A 256 7.71 4.83 14.38
CA SER A 256 8.53 5.78 15.12
C SER A 256 7.89 6.14 16.46
N GLU A 257 8.68 6.19 17.51
CA GLU A 257 8.26 6.59 18.87
C GLU A 257 8.36 8.10 19.10
N THR A 258 8.72 8.86 18.07
CA THR A 258 8.78 10.32 18.14
C THR A 258 7.42 10.88 18.58
N ALA A 259 7.46 11.88 19.46
CA ALA A 259 6.24 12.54 19.92
C ALA A 259 5.52 13.27 18.77
N LEU A 260 4.20 13.39 18.89
CA LEU A 260 3.41 14.19 17.96
C LEU A 260 3.67 15.69 18.20
N PRO A 261 3.73 16.53 17.18
CA PRO A 261 3.45 16.27 15.76
C PRO A 261 4.66 15.86 14.92
N GLU A 262 5.88 15.85 15.49
CA GLU A 262 7.14 15.59 14.76
C GLU A 262 7.18 14.19 14.14
N ARG A 263 6.43 13.25 14.70
CA ARG A 263 6.34 11.86 14.20
C ARG A 263 5.87 11.75 12.75
N TYR A 264 5.18 12.77 12.22
CA TYR A 264 4.65 12.71 10.86
C TYR A 264 5.76 12.82 9.81
N PRO A 265 5.65 12.04 8.70
CA PRO A 265 6.65 12.03 7.66
C PRO A 265 6.79 13.40 7.00
N VAL A 266 8.02 13.78 6.72
CA VAL A 266 8.41 14.98 5.99
C VAL A 266 9.47 14.63 4.96
N SER A 267 9.42 15.27 3.78
CA SER A 267 10.40 15.07 2.71
C SER A 267 10.70 16.39 2.01
#